data_997b7511a759e236532e93b52c99c9f1
#
_entry.id   997b7511a759e236532e93b52c99c9f1
#
_cell.length_a   1.000
_cell.length_b   1.000
_cell.length_c   1.000
_cell.angle_alpha   90.00
_cell.angle_beta   90.00
_cell.angle_gamma   90.00
#
_symmetry.space_group_name_H-M   'P 1'
#
loop_
_entity.id
_entity.type
_entity.pdbx_description
1 polymer ?
#
loop_
_entity_poly.entity_id
_entity_poly.type
_entity_poly.pdbx_seq_one_letter_code
_entity_poly.pdbx_strand_id
1 'polypeptide(L)'
;MRKAILTLFAVVASICAWADEPTQYVDPFIGTADYSVTHPGAVVPHGMMAVVPFNVTGSDLNRYDKDNRWWSAPYDIRNKYSVGFAHNALSGVGCPEMGAIITMATTGDVMPDRYHHGSTYTDEVARPGYYATTYDNFAIRAEATATERASIERYTFKDGGEANIIIDLGTALSNESGAMLRRVSDTEVEGMRLLGTFCYTNQAVFPVYFVARISHLAKETGYWKLQPEMTGVEAAWSGDSGEYKLYKNYAREMMGNDIGFFFSLGEVAPGTEVEVKVGISYTSIENARRNLEAEVGSRTFDEIRNNAHSTWNEALGRIRVEGGTEDDKTIFYTALYHALLHPNLLSDVNGEYPAMESGATGLASDYERYTVFSLWDTYRNLHQLLTLVYPEVQIDMVRSMVAMSEEWGWLPRWELYGRETYTMEGDPAIPVIVDSYLKGLRDFDIDAAYEAMRRSATTEGKSNPIRPDIDPYIERGYIPVGWFANDLSG
;
A
#
# COMPACT_ATOMS: atom_id res chain seq x y z
N MET A 1 32.93 -11.42 74.72
CA MET A 1 31.58 -11.07 74.21
C MET A 1 31.73 -10.45 72.82
N ARG A 2 31.55 -11.25 71.81
CA ARG A 2 31.60 -10.80 70.37
C ARG A 2 30.16 -10.58 69.90
N LYS A 3 29.84 -9.34 69.54
CA LYS A 3 28.55 -9.01 68.89
C LYS A 3 28.62 -9.39 67.44
N ALA A 4 27.79 -10.33 67.02
CA ALA A 4 27.57 -10.64 65.61
C ALA A 4 26.60 -9.63 65.05
N ILE A 5 27.00 -8.91 63.98
CA ILE A 5 26.17 -8.03 63.19
C ILE A 5 25.62 -8.88 62.05
N LEU A 6 24.33 -9.16 62.07
CA LEU A 6 23.61 -9.76 60.94
C LEU A 6 23.31 -8.66 59.92
N THR A 7 23.98 -8.72 58.78
CA THR A 7 23.68 -7.87 57.64
C THR A 7 22.58 -8.55 56.81
N LEU A 8 21.38 -7.99 56.84
CA LEU A 8 20.25 -8.44 56.03
C LEU A 8 20.43 -7.90 54.60
N PHE A 9 20.82 -8.75 53.67
CA PHE A 9 20.77 -8.42 52.23
C PHE A 9 19.31 -8.54 51.76
N ALA A 10 18.66 -7.43 51.60
CA ALA A 10 17.39 -7.36 50.85
C ALA A 10 17.71 -7.52 49.35
N VAL A 11 17.48 -8.69 48.82
CA VAL A 11 17.42 -8.90 47.37
C VAL A 11 16.14 -8.26 46.88
N VAL A 12 16.23 -7.05 46.36
CA VAL A 12 15.18 -6.46 45.54
C VAL A 12 15.20 -7.22 44.23
N ALA A 13 14.39 -8.25 44.12
CA ALA A 13 14.05 -8.83 42.85
C ALA A 13 13.25 -7.76 42.07
N SER A 14 13.93 -7.07 41.15
CA SER A 14 13.25 -6.30 40.13
C SER A 14 12.45 -7.30 39.30
N ILE A 15 11.19 -7.45 39.64
CA ILE A 15 10.21 -8.02 38.70
C ILE A 15 10.14 -6.99 37.57
N CYS A 16 10.93 -7.17 36.50
CA CYS A 16 10.60 -6.61 35.21
C CYS A 16 9.24 -7.26 34.84
N ALA A 17 8.15 -6.62 35.22
CA ALA A 17 6.90 -6.89 34.57
C ALA A 17 7.21 -6.69 33.07
N TRP A 18 7.13 -7.74 32.29
CA TRP A 18 7.11 -7.65 30.85
C TRP A 18 5.91 -6.75 30.56
N ALA A 19 6.18 -5.52 30.17
CA ALA A 19 5.10 -4.63 29.76
C ALA A 19 4.43 -5.32 28.58
N ASP A 20 3.13 -5.56 28.69
CA ASP A 20 2.36 -6.14 27.61
C ASP A 20 2.66 -5.35 26.33
N GLU A 21 3.14 -6.06 25.30
CA GLU A 21 3.45 -5.43 24.02
C GLU A 21 2.14 -5.10 23.29
N PRO A 22 1.86 -3.84 22.92
CA PRO A 22 0.59 -3.47 22.29
C PRO A 22 0.26 -4.27 21.02
N THR A 23 1.29 -4.70 20.29
CA THR A 23 1.13 -5.50 19.06
C THR A 23 0.44 -6.84 19.30
N GLN A 24 0.50 -7.41 20.51
CA GLN A 24 -0.16 -8.69 20.84
C GLN A 24 -1.68 -8.59 20.79
N TYR A 25 -2.23 -7.39 20.99
CA TYR A 25 -3.68 -7.13 21.00
C TYR A 25 -4.23 -6.77 19.61
N VAL A 26 -3.37 -6.51 18.62
CA VAL A 26 -3.83 -6.16 17.28
C VAL A 26 -4.28 -7.41 16.52
N ASP A 27 -5.51 -7.38 16.03
CA ASP A 27 -6.04 -8.39 15.10
C ASP A 27 -6.26 -7.75 13.72
N PRO A 28 -5.32 -7.91 12.77
CA PRO A 28 -5.43 -7.32 11.44
C PRO A 28 -6.57 -7.90 10.58
N PHE A 29 -7.23 -8.99 11.00
CA PHE A 29 -8.39 -9.54 10.29
C PHE A 29 -9.69 -8.79 10.57
N ILE A 30 -9.76 -7.97 11.62
CA ILE A 30 -10.93 -7.12 11.90
C ILE A 30 -11.12 -6.14 10.74
N GLY A 31 -12.33 -6.08 10.17
CA GLY A 31 -12.69 -5.21 9.05
C GLY A 31 -12.40 -5.78 7.66
N THR A 32 -11.96 -7.05 7.55
CA THR A 32 -11.63 -7.69 6.27
C THR A 32 -12.78 -8.51 5.66
N ALA A 33 -14.00 -8.35 6.15
CA ALA A 33 -15.20 -8.98 5.61
C ALA A 33 -16.22 -7.93 5.15
N ASP A 34 -17.21 -8.36 4.36
CA ASP A 34 -18.35 -7.54 3.94
C ASP A 34 -17.97 -6.20 3.30
N TYR A 35 -17.53 -6.24 2.05
CA TYR A 35 -16.94 -5.16 1.25
C TYR A 35 -15.47 -4.86 1.53
N SER A 36 -14.84 -5.57 2.47
CA SER A 36 -13.40 -5.52 2.73
C SER A 36 -12.75 -4.16 2.49
N VAL A 37 -12.85 -3.30 3.48
CA VAL A 37 -12.26 -1.95 3.39
C VAL A 37 -10.85 -1.89 3.95
N THR A 38 -10.36 -2.96 4.59
CA THR A 38 -9.01 -3.08 5.11
C THR A 38 -8.40 -4.44 4.76
N HIS A 39 -7.15 -4.66 5.14
CA HIS A 39 -6.40 -5.86 4.80
C HIS A 39 -5.49 -6.33 5.95
N PRO A 40 -5.19 -7.66 6.04
CA PRO A 40 -4.30 -8.21 7.06
C PRO A 40 -2.82 -8.20 6.67
N GLY A 41 -2.45 -7.50 5.59
CA GLY A 41 -1.10 -7.53 5.01
C GLY A 41 -0.01 -6.97 5.92
N ALA A 42 1.23 -7.28 5.56
CA ALA A 42 2.41 -6.75 6.22
C ALA A 42 2.67 -5.31 5.79
N VAL A 43 2.63 -4.37 6.73
CA VAL A 43 2.88 -2.94 6.54
C VAL A 43 3.46 -2.37 7.83
N VAL A 44 4.27 -1.31 7.75
CA VAL A 44 4.71 -0.52 8.90
C VAL A 44 3.85 0.75 9.05
N PRO A 45 3.86 1.44 10.20
CA PRO A 45 3.09 2.68 10.36
C PRO A 45 3.38 3.66 9.22
N HIS A 46 2.32 4.13 8.58
CA HIS A 46 2.39 5.07 7.45
C HIS A 46 3.30 4.61 6.28
N GLY A 47 3.56 3.30 6.14
CA GLY A 47 4.40 2.78 5.06
C GLY A 47 3.80 2.94 3.67
N MET A 48 4.62 3.29 2.69
CA MET A 48 4.28 3.25 1.26
C MET A 48 4.07 1.81 0.79
N MET A 49 4.89 0.89 1.30
CA MET A 49 4.84 -0.55 1.00
C MET A 49 3.81 -1.26 1.88
N ALA A 50 2.88 -1.96 1.24
CA ALA A 50 1.95 -2.88 1.90
C ALA A 50 1.93 -4.20 1.14
N VAL A 51 2.41 -5.28 1.77
CA VAL A 51 2.39 -6.63 1.16
C VAL A 51 1.13 -7.34 1.60
N VAL A 52 0.18 -7.47 0.67
CA VAL A 52 -1.18 -7.87 0.98
C VAL A 52 -1.57 -9.10 0.17
N PRO A 53 -2.11 -10.16 0.79
CA PRO A 53 -2.65 -11.29 0.05
C PRO A 53 -3.78 -10.83 -0.88
N PHE A 54 -3.73 -11.28 -2.14
CA PHE A 54 -4.74 -10.93 -3.13
C PHE A 54 -5.68 -12.13 -3.33
N ASN A 55 -6.92 -12.02 -2.88
CA ASN A 55 -7.88 -13.12 -2.94
C ASN A 55 -9.29 -12.70 -3.42
N VAL A 56 -9.43 -11.52 -4.04
CA VAL A 56 -10.75 -11.05 -4.52
C VAL A 56 -10.98 -11.33 -6.01
N THR A 57 -10.10 -12.11 -6.63
CA THR A 57 -10.20 -12.57 -8.04
C THR A 57 -9.50 -13.93 -8.19
N GLY A 58 -9.51 -14.49 -9.39
CA GLY A 58 -8.71 -15.66 -9.76
C GLY A 58 -9.39 -17.02 -9.56
N SER A 59 -10.61 -17.07 -9.02
CA SER A 59 -11.36 -18.34 -8.82
C SER A 59 -12.84 -18.09 -8.55
N ASP A 60 -13.69 -19.04 -8.94
CA ASP A 60 -15.10 -19.09 -8.54
C ASP A 60 -15.30 -19.31 -7.03
N LEU A 61 -14.24 -19.67 -6.31
CA LEU A 61 -14.25 -19.75 -4.84
C LEU A 61 -14.20 -18.37 -4.18
N ASN A 62 -13.86 -17.35 -4.94
CA ASN A 62 -13.74 -15.98 -4.47
C ASN A 62 -14.96 -15.16 -4.83
N ARG A 63 -15.31 -14.27 -3.93
CA ARG A 63 -16.34 -13.26 -4.16
C ARG A 63 -15.67 -12.01 -4.69
N TYR A 64 -15.93 -11.71 -5.93
CA TYR A 64 -15.55 -10.46 -6.54
C TYR A 64 -16.58 -10.10 -7.59
N ASP A 65 -17.22 -8.97 -7.40
CA ASP A 65 -18.13 -8.39 -8.38
C ASP A 65 -17.89 -6.89 -8.40
N LYS A 66 -17.19 -6.44 -9.42
CA LYS A 66 -16.80 -5.03 -9.58
C LYS A 66 -18.02 -4.10 -9.66
N ASP A 67 -19.15 -4.59 -10.15
CA ASP A 67 -20.34 -3.78 -10.35
C ASP A 67 -21.31 -3.80 -9.17
N ASN A 68 -21.38 -4.93 -8.44
CA ASN A 68 -22.31 -5.14 -7.34
C ASN A 68 -21.66 -5.08 -5.95
N ARG A 69 -20.35 -5.29 -5.86
CA ARG A 69 -19.62 -5.31 -4.59
C ARG A 69 -18.29 -4.59 -4.75
N TRP A 70 -18.22 -3.47 -4.10
CA TRP A 70 -17.11 -2.57 -4.15
C TRP A 70 -15.99 -3.00 -3.19
N TRP A 71 -15.11 -3.89 -3.64
CA TRP A 71 -13.96 -4.33 -2.87
C TRP A 71 -12.85 -3.28 -2.97
N SER A 72 -12.63 -2.50 -1.92
CA SER A 72 -11.58 -1.47 -1.92
C SER A 72 -10.22 -1.97 -1.46
N ALA A 73 -10.16 -3.18 -0.88
CA ALA A 73 -8.91 -3.87 -0.55
C ALA A 73 -8.80 -5.21 -1.30
N PRO A 74 -7.59 -5.70 -1.57
CA PRO A 74 -7.38 -6.92 -2.35
C PRO A 74 -7.69 -8.22 -1.59
N TYR A 75 -8.16 -8.15 -0.35
CA TYR A 75 -8.41 -9.29 0.53
C TYR A 75 -9.82 -9.29 1.13
N ASP A 76 -10.47 -10.45 1.16
CA ASP A 76 -11.67 -10.75 1.95
C ASP A 76 -11.48 -12.08 2.68
N ILE A 77 -11.65 -12.11 4.00
CA ILE A 77 -11.44 -13.30 4.84
C ILE A 77 -12.33 -14.50 4.47
N ARG A 78 -13.43 -14.26 3.76
CA ARG A 78 -14.34 -15.31 3.30
C ARG A 78 -13.91 -16.00 2.01
N ASN A 79 -12.99 -15.38 1.27
CA ASN A 79 -12.43 -15.94 0.05
C ASN A 79 -11.42 -17.05 0.36
N LYS A 80 -11.27 -18.00 -0.57
CA LYS A 80 -10.51 -19.22 -0.31
C LYS A 80 -9.42 -19.50 -1.35
N TYR A 81 -9.18 -18.57 -2.25
CA TYR A 81 -8.18 -18.72 -3.30
C TYR A 81 -7.36 -17.43 -3.42
N SER A 82 -6.05 -17.53 -3.31
CA SER A 82 -5.11 -16.41 -3.42
C SER A 82 -4.31 -16.51 -4.71
N VAL A 83 -4.06 -15.39 -5.34
CA VAL A 83 -3.20 -15.27 -6.54
C VAL A 83 -1.80 -14.74 -6.21
N GLY A 84 -1.49 -14.55 -4.93
CA GLY A 84 -0.19 -14.08 -4.45
C GLY A 84 -0.28 -12.86 -3.55
N PHE A 85 0.82 -12.13 -3.44
CA PHE A 85 0.96 -10.90 -2.66
C PHE A 85 1.05 -9.67 -3.57
N ALA A 86 0.14 -8.71 -3.37
CA ALA A 86 0.26 -7.37 -3.94
C ALA A 86 1.18 -6.48 -3.09
N HIS A 87 1.87 -5.50 -3.69
CA HIS A 87 2.87 -4.66 -3.02
C HIS A 87 2.41 -3.24 -2.74
N ASN A 88 1.15 -2.96 -2.96
CA ASN A 88 0.48 -1.74 -2.54
C ASN A 88 -1.01 -2.02 -2.31
N ALA A 89 -1.61 -1.32 -1.38
CA ALA A 89 -3.04 -1.42 -1.12
C ALA A 89 -3.53 -0.19 -0.37
N LEU A 90 -4.81 0.13 -0.54
CA LEU A 90 -5.50 1.10 0.29
C LEU A 90 -6.18 0.39 1.47
N SER A 91 -6.37 1.11 2.57
CA SER A 91 -7.09 0.66 3.75
C SER A 91 -8.03 1.76 4.24
N GLY A 92 -9.30 1.41 4.49
CA GLY A 92 -10.31 2.33 4.98
C GLY A 92 -11.04 3.14 3.91
N VAL A 93 -10.73 2.96 2.63
CA VAL A 93 -11.35 3.71 1.53
C VAL A 93 -12.56 2.99 0.94
N GLY A 94 -13.44 3.73 0.27
CA GLY A 94 -14.69 3.19 -0.29
C GLY A 94 -14.63 2.79 -1.76
N CYS A 95 -13.52 3.00 -2.47
CA CYS A 95 -13.37 2.69 -3.89
C CYS A 95 -12.20 1.73 -4.13
N PRO A 96 -12.33 0.77 -5.08
CA PRO A 96 -11.23 -0.10 -5.45
C PRO A 96 -10.11 0.67 -6.16
N GLU A 97 -8.89 0.49 -5.69
CA GLU A 97 -7.67 0.99 -6.31
C GLU A 97 -6.46 0.22 -5.78
N MET A 98 -5.33 0.30 -6.45
CA MET A 98 -4.09 -0.34 -6.04
C MET A 98 -4.12 -1.87 -6.18
N GLY A 99 -3.50 -2.62 -5.27
CA GLY A 99 -3.43 -4.09 -5.34
C GLY A 99 -2.60 -4.60 -6.51
N ALA A 100 -1.53 -3.92 -6.84
CA ALA A 100 -0.69 -4.21 -8.02
C ALA A 100 0.65 -4.86 -7.65
N ILE A 101 1.39 -5.29 -8.68
CA ILE A 101 2.70 -5.95 -8.58
C ILE A 101 2.56 -7.21 -7.73
N ILE A 102 1.95 -8.23 -8.31
CA ILE A 102 1.67 -9.45 -7.56
C ILE A 102 2.82 -10.42 -7.71
N THR A 103 3.34 -10.91 -6.60
CA THR A 103 4.31 -12.02 -6.53
C THR A 103 3.62 -13.29 -6.08
N MET A 104 4.01 -14.43 -6.67
CA MET A 104 3.52 -15.74 -6.28
C MET A 104 4.61 -16.79 -6.48
N ALA A 105 4.71 -17.75 -5.57
CA ALA A 105 5.54 -18.94 -5.75
C ALA A 105 4.68 -20.14 -6.17
N THR A 106 5.14 -20.88 -7.15
CA THR A 106 4.44 -22.07 -7.67
C THR A 106 5.40 -23.23 -7.87
N THR A 107 4.86 -24.44 -8.04
CA THR A 107 5.62 -25.62 -8.49
C THR A 107 5.03 -26.16 -9.79
N GLY A 108 5.89 -26.81 -10.63
CA GLY A 108 5.49 -27.37 -11.92
C GLY A 108 5.60 -26.38 -13.08
N ASP A 109 4.75 -26.52 -14.07
CA ASP A 109 4.75 -25.65 -15.24
C ASP A 109 4.35 -24.19 -14.88
N VAL A 110 4.95 -23.23 -15.57
CA VAL A 110 4.57 -21.82 -15.44
C VAL A 110 3.20 -21.58 -16.07
N MET A 111 2.25 -21.20 -15.26
CA MET A 111 0.88 -20.89 -15.68
C MET A 111 0.67 -19.38 -15.65
N PRO A 112 0.43 -18.71 -16.81
CA PRO A 112 0.30 -17.25 -16.85
C PRO A 112 -1.07 -16.74 -16.38
N ASP A 113 -2.07 -17.60 -16.34
CA ASP A 113 -3.43 -17.24 -15.99
C ASP A 113 -3.65 -17.31 -14.47
N ARG A 114 -4.21 -16.25 -13.91
CA ARG A 114 -4.53 -16.13 -12.46
C ARG A 114 -5.47 -17.22 -11.93
N TYR A 115 -6.29 -17.81 -12.78
CA TYR A 115 -7.13 -18.95 -12.41
C TYR A 115 -6.34 -20.26 -12.24
N HIS A 116 -5.11 -20.32 -12.71
CA HIS A 116 -4.25 -21.50 -12.69
C HIS A 116 -2.97 -21.32 -11.87
N HIS A 117 -2.41 -20.10 -11.75
CA HIS A 117 -1.22 -19.91 -10.94
C HIS A 117 -1.51 -19.62 -9.46
N GLY A 118 -2.76 -19.35 -9.09
CA GLY A 118 -3.15 -19.17 -7.69
C GLY A 118 -3.37 -20.50 -6.96
N SER A 119 -3.71 -20.43 -5.68
CA SER A 119 -3.88 -21.57 -4.79
C SER A 119 -4.97 -21.33 -3.77
N THR A 120 -5.66 -22.39 -3.37
CA THR A 120 -6.31 -22.41 -2.06
C THR A 120 -5.24 -22.26 -0.99
N TYR A 121 -5.63 -21.80 0.20
CA TYR A 121 -4.66 -21.51 1.24
C TYR A 121 -5.20 -21.81 2.64
N THR A 122 -4.26 -22.13 3.53
CA THR A 122 -4.50 -22.48 4.93
C THR A 122 -3.44 -21.85 5.84
N ASP A 123 -3.58 -22.05 7.14
CA ASP A 123 -2.60 -21.61 8.15
C ASP A 123 -2.27 -20.12 8.08
N GLU A 124 -3.29 -19.27 7.90
CA GLU A 124 -3.11 -17.82 7.91
C GLU A 124 -2.68 -17.28 9.27
N VAL A 125 -1.70 -16.41 9.26
CA VAL A 125 -1.24 -15.64 10.42
C VAL A 125 -1.03 -14.20 10.00
N ALA A 126 -1.67 -13.26 10.68
CA ALA A 126 -1.41 -11.83 10.53
C ALA A 126 -1.02 -11.21 11.87
N ARG A 127 -0.03 -10.34 11.84
CA ARG A 127 0.43 -9.51 12.96
C ARG A 127 0.88 -8.17 12.40
N PRO A 128 0.93 -7.09 13.18
CA PRO A 128 1.53 -5.85 12.72
C PRO A 128 2.91 -6.06 12.11
N GLY A 129 3.07 -5.71 10.83
CA GLY A 129 4.31 -5.89 10.07
C GLY A 129 4.61 -7.30 9.54
N TYR A 130 3.69 -8.25 9.69
CA TYR A 130 3.91 -9.64 9.26
C TYR A 130 2.62 -10.32 8.80
N TYR A 131 2.72 -11.04 7.70
CA TYR A 131 1.67 -11.94 7.23
C TYR A 131 2.26 -13.26 6.75
N ALA A 132 1.52 -14.37 6.93
CA ALA A 132 1.93 -15.67 6.43
C ALA A 132 0.75 -16.59 6.14
N THR A 133 0.90 -17.45 5.13
CA THR A 133 -0.09 -18.46 4.73
C THR A 133 0.58 -19.67 4.10
N THR A 134 -0.13 -20.76 3.93
CA THR A 134 0.32 -21.92 3.17
C THR A 134 -0.51 -22.04 1.89
N TYR A 135 0.15 -22.02 0.74
CA TYR A 135 -0.48 -22.32 -0.56
C TYR A 135 -0.62 -23.82 -0.74
N ASP A 136 -1.86 -24.31 -0.65
CA ASP A 136 -2.14 -25.75 -0.57
C ASP A 136 -1.81 -26.50 -1.86
N ASN A 137 -2.12 -25.89 -3.03
CA ASN A 137 -1.90 -26.53 -4.33
C ASN A 137 -0.42 -26.79 -4.62
N PHE A 138 0.48 -26.05 -3.98
CA PHE A 138 1.93 -26.09 -4.24
C PHE A 138 2.74 -26.54 -3.03
N ALA A 139 2.10 -26.79 -1.88
CA ALA A 139 2.75 -27.11 -0.60
C ALA A 139 3.84 -26.07 -0.23
N ILE A 140 3.54 -24.77 -0.41
CA ILE A 140 4.48 -23.68 -0.15
C ILE A 140 4.02 -22.86 1.05
N ARG A 141 4.89 -22.68 2.06
CA ARG A 141 4.71 -21.66 3.09
C ARG A 141 5.17 -20.32 2.53
N ALA A 142 4.27 -19.35 2.50
CA ALA A 142 4.54 -17.96 2.07
C ALA A 142 4.48 -17.05 3.28
N GLU A 143 5.50 -16.23 3.46
CA GLU A 143 5.64 -15.25 4.54
C GLU A 143 6.02 -13.89 3.96
N ALA A 144 5.52 -12.81 4.52
CA ALA A 144 5.81 -11.45 4.08
C ALA A 144 6.04 -10.51 5.27
N THR A 145 6.97 -9.58 5.09
CA THR A 145 7.20 -8.44 5.98
C THR A 145 7.63 -7.23 5.17
N ALA A 146 7.48 -6.03 5.72
CA ALA A 146 7.73 -4.79 5.00
C ALA A 146 8.53 -3.79 5.85
N THR A 147 9.17 -2.86 5.14
CA THR A 147 9.67 -1.58 5.61
C THR A 147 8.78 -0.46 5.08
N GLU A 148 9.21 0.78 5.14
CA GLU A 148 8.41 1.92 4.64
C GLU A 148 8.19 1.87 3.12
N ARG A 149 9.20 1.47 2.34
CA ARG A 149 9.22 1.54 0.86
C ARG A 149 9.61 0.24 0.18
N ALA A 150 9.91 -0.80 0.95
CA ALA A 150 10.36 -2.08 0.44
C ALA A 150 9.80 -3.26 1.24
N SER A 151 9.93 -4.45 0.70
CA SER A 151 9.48 -5.69 1.34
C SER A 151 10.47 -6.82 1.15
N ILE A 152 10.31 -7.83 1.97
CA ILE A 152 10.92 -9.13 1.77
C ILE A 152 9.88 -10.21 2.03
N GLU A 153 9.82 -11.17 1.13
CA GLU A 153 8.98 -12.34 1.21
C GLU A 153 9.87 -13.58 1.32
N ARG A 154 9.38 -14.62 1.98
CA ARG A 154 10.04 -15.91 2.09
C ARG A 154 9.07 -17.00 1.68
N TYR A 155 9.45 -17.79 0.68
CA TYR A 155 8.71 -18.92 0.19
C TYR A 155 9.45 -20.22 0.52
N THR A 156 8.87 -21.06 1.38
CA THR A 156 9.44 -22.36 1.75
C THR A 156 8.73 -23.47 0.97
N PHE A 157 9.44 -24.12 0.05
CA PHE A 157 8.95 -25.23 -0.76
C PHE A 157 9.00 -26.52 0.06
N LYS A 158 7.90 -26.83 0.77
CA LYS A 158 7.86 -27.94 1.75
C LYS A 158 8.22 -29.29 1.14
N ASP A 159 7.70 -29.58 -0.04
CA ASP A 159 7.92 -30.85 -0.75
C ASP A 159 8.98 -30.76 -1.86
N GLY A 160 9.54 -29.57 -2.10
CA GLY A 160 10.43 -29.32 -3.23
C GLY A 160 9.71 -29.31 -4.57
N GLY A 161 10.42 -29.69 -5.65
CA GLY A 161 9.86 -29.78 -7.00
C GLY A 161 10.37 -28.68 -7.94
N GLU A 162 9.80 -28.59 -9.14
CA GLU A 162 10.13 -27.53 -10.10
C GLU A 162 9.56 -26.18 -9.62
N ALA A 163 10.41 -25.36 -9.03
CA ALA A 163 10.06 -24.12 -8.37
C ALA A 163 10.05 -22.92 -9.32
N ASN A 164 9.02 -22.09 -9.20
CA ASN A 164 8.93 -20.83 -9.92
C ASN A 164 8.57 -19.68 -8.99
N ILE A 165 9.09 -18.49 -9.27
CA ILE A 165 8.61 -17.22 -8.75
C ILE A 165 8.03 -16.42 -9.91
N ILE A 166 6.81 -15.98 -9.78
CA ILE A 166 6.12 -15.20 -10.80
C ILE A 166 5.84 -13.79 -10.31
N ILE A 167 5.79 -12.85 -11.25
CA ILE A 167 5.40 -11.46 -11.03
C ILE A 167 4.33 -11.11 -12.04
N ASP A 168 3.11 -10.90 -11.57
CA ASP A 168 1.94 -10.56 -12.39
C ASP A 168 1.67 -9.05 -12.30
N LEU A 169 1.64 -8.38 -13.45
CA LEU A 169 1.23 -6.99 -13.59
C LEU A 169 -0.15 -6.84 -14.28
N GLY A 170 -0.76 -7.93 -14.67
CA GLY A 170 -2.12 -7.94 -15.23
C GLY A 170 -3.20 -7.71 -14.18
N THR A 171 -2.98 -8.25 -12.98
CA THR A 171 -3.94 -8.19 -11.88
C THR A 171 -3.76 -6.93 -11.03
N ALA A 172 -4.83 -6.20 -10.76
CA ALA A 172 -4.93 -5.10 -9.81
C ALA A 172 -6.40 -4.76 -9.55
N LEU A 173 -6.67 -3.94 -8.54
CA LEU A 173 -7.99 -3.34 -8.29
C LEU A 173 -8.22 -2.06 -9.10
N SER A 174 -7.17 -1.50 -9.67
CA SER A 174 -7.21 -0.27 -10.46
C SER A 174 -8.05 -0.41 -11.73
N ASN A 175 -8.70 0.68 -12.13
CA ASN A 175 -9.40 0.78 -13.40
C ASN A 175 -8.46 1.07 -14.57
N GLU A 176 -7.22 1.50 -14.29
CA GLU A 176 -6.20 1.72 -15.30
C GLU A 176 -5.44 0.45 -15.66
N SER A 177 -4.87 0.46 -16.83
CA SER A 177 -4.03 -0.62 -17.35
C SER A 177 -2.82 -0.05 -18.08
N GLY A 178 -1.86 -0.89 -18.30
CA GLY A 178 -0.60 -0.53 -18.93
C GLY A 178 0.57 -0.84 -18.00
N ALA A 179 1.45 -1.70 -18.48
CA ALA A 179 2.60 -2.13 -17.71
C ALA A 179 3.82 -2.32 -18.59
N MET A 180 4.99 -2.27 -17.98
CA MET A 180 6.27 -2.56 -18.58
C MET A 180 7.09 -3.43 -17.62
N LEU A 181 7.74 -4.46 -18.16
CA LEU A 181 8.67 -5.34 -17.49
C LEU A 181 9.98 -5.40 -18.24
N ARG A 182 11.09 -5.34 -17.51
CA ARG A 182 12.44 -5.50 -18.06
C ARG A 182 13.25 -6.45 -17.19
N ARG A 183 13.73 -7.55 -17.80
CA ARG A 183 14.70 -8.44 -17.15
C ARG A 183 16.04 -7.72 -17.00
N VAL A 184 16.57 -7.66 -15.79
CA VAL A 184 17.88 -7.10 -15.49
C VAL A 184 18.94 -8.22 -15.46
N SER A 185 18.62 -9.34 -14.79
CA SER A 185 19.50 -10.49 -14.64
C SER A 185 18.68 -11.78 -14.44
N ASP A 186 19.36 -12.89 -14.14
CA ASP A 186 18.71 -14.15 -13.76
C ASP A 186 18.16 -14.14 -12.30
N THR A 187 18.32 -13.02 -11.61
CA THR A 187 17.80 -12.82 -10.24
C THR A 187 17.00 -11.52 -10.09
N GLU A 188 16.88 -10.69 -11.13
CA GLU A 188 16.27 -9.38 -10.98
C GLU A 188 15.45 -8.98 -12.21
N VAL A 189 14.25 -8.49 -11.93
CA VAL A 189 13.35 -7.84 -12.89
C VAL A 189 12.90 -6.50 -12.32
N GLU A 190 12.66 -5.55 -13.20
CA GLU A 190 12.15 -4.23 -12.87
C GLU A 190 11.01 -3.85 -13.82
N GLY A 191 10.21 -2.88 -13.42
CA GLY A 191 9.10 -2.47 -14.25
C GLY A 191 8.26 -1.35 -13.66
N MET A 192 7.10 -1.18 -14.27
CA MET A 192 6.10 -0.22 -13.84
C MET A 192 4.70 -0.69 -14.21
N ARG A 193 3.71 -0.18 -13.50
CA ARG A 193 2.30 -0.31 -13.82
C ARG A 193 1.60 1.03 -13.66
N LEU A 194 0.68 1.35 -14.57
CA LEU A 194 -0.25 2.47 -14.42
C LEU A 194 -1.39 2.07 -13.50
N LEU A 195 -1.73 2.98 -12.61
CA LEU A 195 -2.84 2.91 -11.66
C LEU A 195 -3.66 4.18 -11.77
N GLY A 196 -4.89 4.18 -11.27
CA GLY A 196 -5.71 5.39 -11.24
C GLY A 196 -7.15 5.18 -11.63
N THR A 197 -7.82 6.30 -11.94
CA THR A 197 -9.26 6.39 -12.15
C THR A 197 -10.06 6.02 -10.88
N PHE A 198 -9.50 6.36 -9.71
CA PHE A 198 -10.13 6.16 -8.43
C PHE A 198 -11.54 6.75 -8.38
N CYS A 199 -12.52 5.99 -7.92
CA CYS A 199 -13.93 6.37 -7.89
C CYS A 199 -14.43 6.90 -9.27
N TYR A 200 -13.94 6.33 -10.37
CA TYR A 200 -14.26 6.73 -11.76
C TYR A 200 -13.79 8.14 -12.18
N THR A 201 -12.82 8.70 -11.47
CA THR A 201 -12.21 9.97 -11.85
C THR A 201 -11.17 9.78 -12.95
N ASN A 202 -11.47 10.15 -14.17
CA ASN A 202 -10.65 9.89 -15.37
C ASN A 202 -9.26 10.57 -15.38
N GLN A 203 -8.96 11.46 -14.41
CA GLN A 203 -7.77 12.31 -14.46
C GLN A 203 -6.68 11.87 -13.49
N ALA A 204 -7.01 11.10 -12.45
CA ALA A 204 -6.05 10.69 -11.43
C ALA A 204 -5.32 9.40 -11.84
N VAL A 205 -4.43 9.50 -12.83
CA VAL A 205 -3.58 8.40 -13.30
C VAL A 205 -2.15 8.64 -12.87
N PHE A 206 -1.52 7.61 -12.32
CA PHE A 206 -0.14 7.66 -11.82
C PHE A 206 0.57 6.30 -12.01
N PRO A 207 1.89 6.29 -12.24
CA PRO A 207 2.67 5.05 -12.28
C PRO A 207 3.08 4.60 -10.87
N VAL A 208 3.20 3.28 -10.68
CA VAL A 208 4.04 2.69 -9.65
C VAL A 208 5.20 1.95 -10.31
N TYR A 209 6.41 2.25 -9.90
CA TYR A 209 7.65 1.61 -10.35
C TYR A 209 8.11 0.59 -9.31
N PHE A 210 8.78 -0.46 -9.76
CA PHE A 210 9.31 -1.46 -8.86
C PHE A 210 10.61 -2.10 -9.35
N VAL A 211 11.33 -2.67 -8.41
CA VAL A 211 12.44 -3.62 -8.62
C VAL A 211 12.17 -4.84 -7.77
N ALA A 212 12.21 -6.02 -8.36
CA ALA A 212 12.07 -7.28 -7.65
C ALA A 212 13.31 -8.16 -7.84
N ARG A 213 13.83 -8.70 -6.73
CA ARG A 213 15.04 -9.52 -6.71
C ARG A 213 14.79 -10.81 -5.94
N ILE A 214 15.18 -11.94 -6.53
CA ILE A 214 15.11 -13.26 -5.88
C ILE A 214 16.49 -13.68 -5.36
N SER A 215 16.50 -14.50 -4.29
CA SER A 215 17.73 -14.98 -3.64
C SER A 215 18.46 -16.09 -4.40
N HIS A 216 17.79 -16.73 -5.36
CA HIS A 216 18.32 -17.87 -6.12
C HIS A 216 18.50 -17.53 -7.58
N LEU A 217 19.51 -18.11 -8.23
CA LEU A 217 19.74 -17.95 -9.65
C LEU A 217 18.71 -18.76 -10.45
N ALA A 218 17.94 -18.10 -11.28
CA ALA A 218 16.99 -18.77 -12.17
C ALA A 218 17.72 -19.53 -13.27
N LYS A 219 17.24 -20.74 -13.56
CA LYS A 219 17.70 -21.55 -14.73
C LYS A 219 17.08 -21.07 -16.02
N GLU A 220 15.85 -20.59 -15.96
CA GLU A 220 15.12 -20.00 -17.07
C GLU A 220 14.33 -18.79 -16.58
N THR A 221 14.23 -17.76 -17.42
CA THR A 221 13.36 -16.60 -17.20
C THR A 221 12.53 -16.35 -18.46
N GLY A 222 11.40 -15.68 -18.28
CA GLY A 222 10.57 -15.30 -19.42
C GLY A 222 9.41 -14.41 -19.03
N TYR A 223 8.63 -14.07 -20.02
CA TYR A 223 7.44 -13.25 -19.89
C TYR A 223 6.21 -14.00 -20.34
N TRP A 224 5.06 -13.57 -19.89
CA TRP A 224 3.81 -13.85 -20.58
C TRP A 224 3.11 -12.56 -20.96
N LYS A 225 2.21 -12.67 -21.93
CA LYS A 225 1.35 -11.60 -22.36
C LYS A 225 0.04 -12.17 -22.87
N LEU A 226 -1.07 -11.61 -22.41
CA LEU A 226 -2.37 -11.85 -23.01
C LEU A 226 -2.39 -11.25 -24.42
N GLN A 227 -2.64 -12.09 -25.42
CA GLN A 227 -2.78 -11.63 -26.80
C GLN A 227 -4.13 -10.95 -26.98
N PRO A 228 -4.21 -9.82 -27.70
CA PRO A 228 -5.48 -9.18 -27.95
C PRO A 228 -6.40 -10.12 -28.76
N GLU A 229 -7.68 -10.01 -28.52
CA GLU A 229 -8.66 -10.63 -29.40
C GLU A 229 -8.56 -10.02 -30.81
N MET A 230 -8.33 -10.88 -31.80
CA MET A 230 -8.24 -10.48 -33.19
C MET A 230 -9.54 -10.78 -33.92
N THR A 231 -9.91 -9.92 -34.85
CA THR A 231 -11.11 -10.07 -35.68
C THR A 231 -10.76 -10.04 -37.16
N GLY A 232 -11.63 -10.60 -38.00
CA GLY A 232 -11.46 -10.60 -39.47
C GLY A 232 -10.32 -11.52 -39.95
N VAL A 233 -9.56 -11.06 -40.95
CA VAL A 233 -8.49 -11.84 -41.59
C VAL A 233 -7.36 -12.16 -40.60
N GLU A 234 -7.05 -11.27 -39.69
CA GLU A 234 -5.98 -11.44 -38.70
C GLU A 234 -6.29 -12.59 -37.73
N ALA A 235 -7.55 -12.76 -37.33
CA ALA A 235 -7.97 -13.87 -36.46
C ALA A 235 -7.72 -15.25 -37.10
N ALA A 236 -7.80 -15.35 -38.41
CA ALA A 236 -7.58 -16.60 -39.13
C ALA A 236 -6.09 -17.02 -39.16
N TRP A 237 -5.17 -16.08 -38.88
CA TRP A 237 -3.70 -16.31 -38.93
C TRP A 237 -3.09 -16.42 -37.54
N SER A 238 -3.78 -16.00 -36.50
CA SER A 238 -3.30 -16.04 -35.13
C SER A 238 -3.92 -17.20 -34.36
N GLY A 239 -3.11 -18.19 -34.02
CA GLY A 239 -3.52 -19.27 -33.12
C GLY A 239 -3.65 -18.85 -31.64
N ASP A 240 -3.21 -17.62 -31.30
CA ASP A 240 -3.06 -17.17 -29.90
C ASP A 240 -4.05 -16.03 -29.53
N SER A 241 -5.07 -15.75 -30.38
CA SER A 241 -6.04 -14.65 -30.15
C SER A 241 -6.82 -14.86 -28.85
N GLY A 242 -6.75 -13.91 -27.91
CA GLY A 242 -7.40 -13.99 -26.62
C GLY A 242 -6.71 -14.95 -25.62
N GLU A 243 -5.59 -15.55 -25.99
CA GLU A 243 -4.85 -16.51 -25.16
C GLU A 243 -3.56 -15.89 -24.61
N TYR A 244 -3.08 -16.44 -23.48
CA TYR A 244 -1.77 -16.07 -22.95
C TYR A 244 -0.65 -16.78 -23.75
N LYS A 245 0.35 -16.00 -24.12
CA LYS A 245 1.56 -16.48 -24.77
C LYS A 245 2.77 -16.35 -23.89
N LEU A 246 3.53 -17.43 -23.73
CA LEU A 246 4.82 -17.46 -23.02
C LEU A 246 5.97 -17.11 -23.97
N TYR A 247 6.88 -16.25 -23.50
CA TYR A 247 8.09 -15.81 -24.20
C TYR A 247 9.31 -16.22 -23.37
N LYS A 248 9.69 -17.48 -23.46
CA LYS A 248 10.85 -18.05 -22.73
C LYS A 248 12.15 -17.46 -23.25
N ASN A 249 13.05 -17.14 -22.33
CA ASN A 249 14.37 -16.57 -22.64
C ASN A 249 14.37 -15.31 -23.50
N TYR A 250 13.26 -14.58 -23.54
CA TYR A 250 13.19 -13.29 -24.22
C TYR A 250 13.92 -12.23 -23.36
N ALA A 251 14.97 -11.64 -23.92
CA ALA A 251 15.93 -10.81 -23.18
C ALA A 251 15.66 -9.30 -23.25
N ARG A 252 14.55 -8.89 -23.85
CA ARG A 252 14.15 -7.47 -23.98
C ARG A 252 13.05 -7.14 -22.98
N GLU A 253 12.61 -5.91 -23.02
CA GLU A 253 11.44 -5.45 -22.27
C GLU A 253 10.13 -5.95 -22.90
N MET A 254 9.12 -6.13 -22.08
CA MET A 254 7.75 -6.46 -22.48
C MET A 254 6.82 -5.35 -22.03
N MET A 255 5.92 -4.94 -22.92
CA MET A 255 4.89 -3.94 -22.63
C MET A 255 3.50 -4.51 -22.94
N GLY A 256 2.52 -4.14 -22.14
CA GLY A 256 1.13 -4.56 -22.36
C GLY A 256 0.24 -4.24 -21.17
N ASN A 257 -1.04 -4.57 -21.31
CA ASN A 257 -2.03 -4.37 -20.26
C ASN A 257 -2.06 -5.55 -19.27
N ASP A 258 -1.92 -6.76 -19.78
CA ASP A 258 -1.91 -7.99 -18.99
C ASP A 258 -0.63 -8.76 -19.36
N ILE A 259 0.41 -8.51 -18.58
CA ILE A 259 1.74 -9.09 -18.74
C ILE A 259 2.28 -9.55 -17.40
N GLY A 260 3.18 -10.50 -17.43
CA GLY A 260 3.92 -10.92 -16.25
C GLY A 260 5.30 -11.48 -16.59
N PHE A 261 6.04 -11.81 -15.56
CA PHE A 261 7.39 -12.34 -15.62
C PHE A 261 7.52 -13.56 -14.72
N PHE A 262 8.41 -14.48 -15.08
CA PHE A 262 8.73 -15.63 -14.25
C PHE A 262 10.23 -15.88 -14.15
N PHE A 263 10.62 -16.35 -12.97
CA PHE A 263 11.89 -17.00 -12.69
C PHE A 263 11.61 -18.48 -12.46
N SER A 264 12.12 -19.37 -13.32
CA SER A 264 12.09 -20.80 -13.06
C SER A 264 13.43 -21.24 -12.47
N LEU A 265 13.39 -21.77 -11.25
CA LEU A 265 14.59 -22.23 -10.53
C LEU A 265 14.96 -23.68 -10.92
N GLY A 266 14.03 -24.38 -11.58
CA GLY A 266 14.08 -25.80 -11.80
C GLY A 266 13.84 -26.57 -10.50
N GLU A 267 14.30 -27.82 -10.47
CA GLU A 267 14.12 -28.71 -9.32
C GLU A 267 14.83 -28.18 -8.07
N VAL A 268 14.08 -28.01 -6.98
CA VAL A 268 14.59 -27.65 -5.66
C VAL A 268 14.29 -28.74 -4.64
N ALA A 269 15.13 -28.86 -3.63
CA ALA A 269 14.95 -29.86 -2.56
C ALA A 269 13.79 -29.48 -1.62
N PRO A 270 13.16 -30.47 -0.96
CA PRO A 270 12.21 -30.19 0.12
C PRO A 270 12.80 -29.28 1.19
N GLY A 271 12.02 -28.27 1.61
CA GLY A 271 12.42 -27.28 2.59
C GLY A 271 13.30 -26.14 2.04
N THR A 272 13.51 -26.05 0.74
CA THR A 272 14.22 -24.91 0.13
C THR A 272 13.44 -23.62 0.39
N GLU A 273 14.17 -22.61 0.87
CA GLU A 273 13.63 -21.25 1.10
C GLU A 273 14.11 -20.31 -0.01
N VAL A 274 13.19 -19.61 -0.65
CA VAL A 274 13.48 -18.58 -1.66
C VAL A 274 12.96 -17.24 -1.14
N GLU A 275 13.85 -16.27 -1.04
CA GLU A 275 13.46 -14.90 -0.70
C GLU A 275 13.20 -14.09 -1.97
N VAL A 276 12.17 -13.25 -1.93
CA VAL A 276 11.87 -12.22 -2.92
C VAL A 276 11.90 -10.86 -2.21
N LYS A 277 12.69 -9.93 -2.73
CA LYS A 277 12.83 -8.57 -2.22
C LYS A 277 12.25 -7.60 -3.23
N VAL A 278 11.33 -6.74 -2.81
CA VAL A 278 10.67 -5.79 -3.71
C VAL A 278 10.82 -4.38 -3.14
N GLY A 279 11.27 -3.45 -3.97
CA GLY A 279 11.23 -2.01 -3.67
C GLY A 279 10.26 -1.32 -4.62
N ILE A 280 9.50 -0.36 -4.14
CA ILE A 280 8.59 0.46 -4.95
C ILE A 280 8.93 1.94 -4.86
N SER A 281 8.47 2.69 -5.86
CA SER A 281 8.53 4.15 -5.93
C SER A 281 7.43 4.67 -6.86
N TYR A 282 7.00 5.89 -6.64
CA TYR A 282 6.06 6.58 -7.53
C TYR A 282 6.75 7.61 -8.41
N THR A 283 8.09 7.69 -8.37
CA THR A 283 8.90 8.60 -9.19
C THR A 283 9.64 7.88 -10.31
N SER A 284 10.36 6.79 -10.01
CA SER A 284 11.16 6.08 -11.00
C SER A 284 11.58 4.68 -10.56
N ILE A 285 11.99 3.83 -11.53
CA ILE A 285 12.63 2.53 -11.27
C ILE A 285 13.93 2.70 -10.49
N GLU A 286 14.68 3.76 -10.77
CA GLU A 286 15.93 4.07 -10.06
C GLU A 286 15.68 4.31 -8.57
N ASN A 287 14.62 5.04 -8.22
CA ASN A 287 14.25 5.27 -6.83
C ASN A 287 13.68 4.02 -6.16
N ALA A 288 12.88 3.21 -6.87
CA ALA A 288 12.47 1.91 -6.35
C ALA A 288 13.68 1.04 -5.97
N ARG A 289 14.74 1.07 -6.77
CA ARG A 289 16.01 0.40 -6.48
C ARG A 289 16.71 0.99 -5.26
N ARG A 290 16.78 2.32 -5.15
CA ARG A 290 17.38 3.00 -3.99
C ARG A 290 16.64 2.67 -2.70
N ASN A 291 15.32 2.68 -2.73
CA ASN A 291 14.48 2.28 -1.62
C ASN A 291 14.77 0.86 -1.17
N LEU A 292 14.82 -0.08 -2.12
CA LEU A 292 15.16 -1.49 -1.85
C LEU A 292 16.54 -1.65 -1.20
N GLU A 293 17.56 -1.02 -1.75
CA GLU A 293 18.93 -1.12 -1.22
C GLU A 293 19.07 -0.48 0.16
N ALA A 294 18.45 0.66 0.38
CA ALA A 294 18.54 1.38 1.66
C ALA A 294 17.81 0.65 2.78
N GLU A 295 16.62 0.12 2.51
CA GLU A 295 15.74 -0.39 3.56
C GLU A 295 15.81 -1.90 3.76
N VAL A 296 16.08 -2.67 2.72
CA VAL A 296 16.23 -4.13 2.80
C VAL A 296 17.66 -4.56 2.49
N GLY A 297 18.21 -4.21 1.35
CA GLY A 297 19.61 -4.48 0.99
C GLY A 297 20.03 -5.93 1.26
N SER A 298 21.05 -6.12 2.12
CA SER A 298 21.55 -7.43 2.54
C SER A 298 20.90 -8.00 3.79
N ARG A 299 19.91 -7.30 4.38
CA ARG A 299 19.22 -7.76 5.59
C ARG A 299 18.42 -9.03 5.31
N THR A 300 18.31 -9.86 6.32
CA THR A 300 17.53 -11.10 6.29
C THR A 300 16.05 -10.84 6.55
N PHE A 301 15.21 -11.81 6.19
CA PHE A 301 13.77 -11.78 6.47
C PHE A 301 13.48 -11.53 7.97
N ASP A 302 14.17 -12.25 8.85
CA ASP A 302 13.91 -12.16 10.28
C ASP A 302 14.35 -10.82 10.88
N GLU A 303 15.42 -10.19 10.36
CA GLU A 303 15.82 -8.84 10.77
C GLU A 303 14.76 -7.81 10.38
N ILE A 304 14.23 -7.85 9.15
CA ILE A 304 13.18 -6.93 8.71
C ILE A 304 11.89 -7.15 9.50
N ARG A 305 11.48 -8.41 9.70
CA ARG A 305 10.28 -8.74 10.49
C ARG A 305 10.38 -8.21 11.93
N ASN A 306 11.53 -8.42 12.58
CA ASN A 306 11.74 -7.94 13.94
C ASN A 306 11.73 -6.40 14.01
N ASN A 307 12.31 -5.73 13.02
CA ASN A 307 12.27 -4.27 12.93
C ASN A 307 10.84 -3.77 12.77
N ALA A 308 10.05 -4.35 11.85
CA ALA A 308 8.65 -3.99 11.64
C ALA A 308 7.82 -4.18 12.93
N HIS A 309 8.01 -5.29 13.64
CA HIS A 309 7.38 -5.53 14.94
C HIS A 309 7.75 -4.46 15.97
N SER A 310 9.05 -4.11 16.08
CA SER A 310 9.53 -3.09 17.01
C SER A 310 8.96 -1.71 16.68
N THR A 311 8.91 -1.34 15.40
CA THR A 311 8.33 -0.08 14.92
C THR A 311 6.84 0.02 15.31
N TRP A 312 6.08 -1.06 15.14
CA TRP A 312 4.68 -1.09 15.58
C TRP A 312 4.51 -1.01 17.09
N ASN A 313 5.36 -1.71 17.88
CA ASN A 313 5.32 -1.62 19.34
C ASN A 313 5.63 -0.21 19.82
N GLU A 314 6.57 0.49 19.19
CA GLU A 314 6.86 1.88 19.50
C GLU A 314 5.67 2.79 19.18
N ALA A 315 5.12 2.67 17.96
CA ALA A 315 4.01 3.49 17.53
C ALA A 315 2.76 3.28 18.42
N LEU A 316 2.31 2.04 18.59
CA LEU A 316 1.14 1.71 19.39
C LEU A 316 1.36 1.99 20.88
N GLY A 317 2.60 1.84 21.37
CA GLY A 317 2.98 2.06 22.77
C GLY A 317 2.94 3.51 23.23
N ARG A 318 2.73 4.48 22.32
CA ARG A 318 2.51 5.89 22.68
C ARG A 318 1.20 6.09 23.45
N ILE A 319 0.23 5.20 23.25
CA ILE A 319 -1.00 5.18 24.07
C ILE A 319 -1.04 3.83 24.78
N ARG A 320 -0.97 3.85 26.11
CA ARG A 320 -1.09 2.66 26.94
C ARG A 320 -2.42 2.68 27.65
N VAL A 321 -3.18 1.59 27.51
CA VAL A 321 -4.47 1.41 28.18
C VAL A 321 -4.36 0.32 29.23
N GLU A 322 -4.98 0.55 30.39
CA GLU A 322 -5.02 -0.39 31.50
C GLU A 322 -6.48 -0.70 31.84
N GLY A 323 -6.73 -1.92 32.31
CA GLY A 323 -8.08 -2.38 32.62
C GLY A 323 -8.83 -2.85 31.37
N GLY A 324 -10.17 -3.01 31.49
CA GLY A 324 -10.99 -3.60 30.44
C GLY A 324 -10.77 -5.10 30.27
N THR A 325 -11.44 -5.68 29.28
CA THR A 325 -11.26 -7.06 28.86
C THR A 325 -10.16 -7.16 27.79
N GLU A 326 -9.74 -8.37 27.45
CA GLU A 326 -8.84 -8.60 26.30
C GLU A 326 -9.48 -8.14 24.98
N ASP A 327 -10.80 -8.33 24.82
CA ASP A 327 -11.55 -7.86 23.66
C ASP A 327 -11.54 -6.32 23.58
N ASP A 328 -11.68 -5.60 24.71
CA ASP A 328 -11.60 -4.14 24.75
C ASP A 328 -10.22 -3.65 24.29
N LYS A 329 -9.15 -4.31 24.72
CA LYS A 329 -7.79 -4.00 24.29
C LYS A 329 -7.58 -4.32 22.80
N THR A 330 -8.12 -5.45 22.34
CA THR A 330 -8.04 -5.85 20.92
C THR A 330 -8.76 -4.81 20.03
N ILE A 331 -9.95 -4.39 20.41
CA ILE A 331 -10.69 -3.34 19.69
C ILE A 331 -9.89 -2.03 19.67
N PHE A 332 -9.37 -1.61 20.83
CA PHE A 332 -8.63 -0.36 20.95
C PHE A 332 -7.34 -0.37 20.10
N TYR A 333 -6.49 -1.38 20.28
CA TYR A 333 -5.20 -1.41 19.58
C TYR A 333 -5.34 -1.73 18.09
N THR A 334 -6.35 -2.49 17.67
CA THR A 334 -6.65 -2.69 16.26
C THR A 334 -7.16 -1.41 15.60
N ALA A 335 -8.03 -0.63 16.29
CA ALA A 335 -8.47 0.67 15.80
C ALA A 335 -7.29 1.66 15.67
N LEU A 336 -6.38 1.68 16.66
CA LEU A 336 -5.17 2.51 16.62
C LEU A 336 -4.23 2.07 15.50
N TYR A 337 -4.06 0.76 15.28
CA TYR A 337 -3.31 0.19 14.16
C TYR A 337 -3.88 0.68 12.82
N HIS A 338 -5.19 0.57 12.60
CA HIS A 338 -5.82 1.05 11.37
C HIS A 338 -5.67 2.57 11.18
N ALA A 339 -5.71 3.35 12.25
CA ALA A 339 -5.52 4.81 12.20
C ALA A 339 -4.10 5.22 11.75
N LEU A 340 -3.11 4.33 11.85
CA LEU A 340 -1.73 4.58 11.46
C LEU A 340 -1.35 3.97 10.10
N LEU A 341 -2.33 3.47 9.32
CA LEU A 341 -2.06 2.95 7.97
C LEU A 341 -2.03 4.08 6.94
N HIS A 342 -2.96 5.03 7.02
CA HIS A 342 -3.07 6.17 6.10
C HIS A 342 -3.34 7.47 6.86
N PRO A 343 -2.91 8.64 6.30
CA PRO A 343 -2.05 8.84 5.12
C PRO A 343 -0.72 8.11 5.23
N ASN A 344 -0.11 7.78 4.09
CA ASN A 344 1.17 7.07 4.06
C ASN A 344 2.26 7.89 3.33
N LEU A 345 3.50 7.46 3.47
CA LEU A 345 4.65 8.09 2.83
C LEU A 345 4.54 8.07 1.30
N LEU A 346 5.01 9.14 0.67
CA LEU A 346 5.13 9.28 -0.77
C LEU A 346 6.58 9.51 -1.21
N SER A 347 7.39 10.17 -0.36
CA SER A 347 8.80 10.43 -0.68
C SER A 347 9.63 9.16 -0.67
N ASP A 348 10.52 9.04 -1.65
CA ASP A 348 11.58 8.05 -1.70
C ASP A 348 12.67 8.36 -0.67
N VAL A 349 13.58 7.43 -0.40
CA VAL A 349 14.67 7.62 0.60
C VAL A 349 15.61 8.79 0.31
N ASN A 350 15.60 9.31 -0.92
CA ASN A 350 16.36 10.52 -1.31
C ASN A 350 15.50 11.79 -1.22
N GLY A 351 14.26 11.71 -0.73
CA GLY A 351 13.31 12.81 -0.60
C GLY A 351 12.55 13.17 -1.89
N GLU A 352 12.80 12.49 -3.01
CA GLU A 352 12.06 12.71 -4.25
C GLU A 352 10.63 12.16 -4.15
N TYR A 353 9.67 12.87 -4.76
CA TYR A 353 8.25 12.47 -4.83
C TYR A 353 7.59 13.00 -6.11
N PRO A 354 6.46 12.42 -6.58
CA PRO A 354 5.70 13.01 -7.68
C PRO A 354 4.99 14.29 -7.20
N ALA A 355 5.34 15.44 -7.80
CA ALA A 355 4.73 16.71 -7.46
C ALA A 355 3.28 16.79 -7.96
N MET A 356 2.44 17.44 -7.16
CA MET A 356 0.99 17.51 -7.36
C MET A 356 0.61 18.03 -8.74
N GLU A 357 -0.18 17.25 -9.50
CA GLU A 357 -0.75 17.59 -10.82
C GLU A 357 0.23 18.02 -11.91
N SER A 358 1.51 18.08 -11.63
CA SER A 358 2.53 18.64 -12.55
C SER A 358 3.23 17.58 -13.42
N GLY A 359 3.24 16.32 -12.99
CA GLY A 359 4.07 15.27 -13.59
C GLY A 359 5.58 15.45 -13.39
N ALA A 360 5.99 16.47 -12.62
CA ALA A 360 7.38 16.71 -12.25
C ALA A 360 7.75 15.93 -10.98
N THR A 361 9.05 15.84 -10.71
CA THR A 361 9.57 15.31 -9.45
C THR A 361 9.84 16.49 -8.50
N GLY A 362 9.21 16.45 -7.32
CA GLY A 362 9.49 17.32 -6.20
C GLY A 362 10.59 16.76 -5.30
N LEU A 363 11.06 17.56 -4.34
CA LEU A 363 12.08 17.19 -3.35
C LEU A 363 11.68 17.68 -1.96
N ALA A 364 11.47 16.77 -1.03
CA ALA A 364 11.33 17.06 0.39
C ALA A 364 12.69 16.86 1.06
N SER A 365 13.30 17.95 1.55
CA SER A 365 14.66 17.94 2.11
C SER A 365 14.70 17.91 3.64
N ASP A 366 13.61 18.30 4.29
CA ASP A 366 13.53 18.53 5.73
C ASP A 366 12.21 18.05 6.34
N TYR A 367 11.41 17.30 5.59
CA TYR A 367 10.17 16.65 6.01
C TYR A 367 9.91 15.40 5.16
N GLU A 368 9.03 14.54 5.62
CA GLU A 368 8.52 13.41 4.82
C GLU A 368 7.25 13.83 4.07
N ARG A 369 7.23 13.59 2.75
CA ARG A 369 6.03 13.83 1.95
C ARG A 369 5.03 12.71 2.13
N TYR A 370 3.80 13.06 2.48
CA TYR A 370 2.68 12.15 2.63
C TYR A 370 1.70 12.20 1.47
N THR A 371 0.89 11.15 1.32
CA THR A 371 -0.15 10.94 0.31
C THR A 371 -1.35 10.18 0.90
N VAL A 372 -2.37 9.94 0.07
CA VAL A 372 -3.64 9.31 0.46
C VAL A 372 -4.37 10.17 1.48
N PHE A 373 -4.56 11.42 1.11
CA PHE A 373 -5.30 12.38 1.93
C PHE A 373 -6.81 12.30 1.67
N SER A 374 -7.48 11.34 2.29
CA SER A 374 -8.95 11.27 2.37
C SER A 374 -9.46 12.27 3.41
N LEU A 375 -9.26 13.57 3.15
CA LEU A 375 -9.43 14.60 4.16
C LEU A 375 -10.87 14.78 4.62
N TRP A 376 -11.88 14.49 3.79
CA TRP A 376 -13.27 14.53 4.18
C TRP A 376 -13.58 13.56 5.35
N ASP A 377 -12.88 12.43 5.38
CA ASP A 377 -12.97 11.43 6.44
C ASP A 377 -12.09 11.80 7.62
N THR A 378 -10.82 12.12 7.35
CA THR A 378 -9.75 12.20 8.36
C THR A 378 -9.73 13.52 9.13
N TYR A 379 -10.32 14.62 8.60
CA TYR A 379 -10.36 15.91 9.31
C TYR A 379 -11.20 15.84 10.59
N ARG A 380 -12.07 14.84 10.73
CA ARG A 380 -13.01 14.72 11.84
C ARG A 380 -12.34 14.39 13.16
N ASN A 381 -11.37 13.47 13.15
CA ASN A 381 -10.71 13.02 14.39
C ASN A 381 -9.31 12.45 14.20
N LEU A 382 -8.92 11.93 13.01
CA LEU A 382 -7.59 11.36 12.82
C LEU A 382 -6.49 12.42 13.02
N HIS A 383 -6.56 13.55 12.32
CA HIS A 383 -5.55 14.60 12.42
C HIS A 383 -5.45 15.20 13.83
N GLN A 384 -6.55 15.22 14.58
CA GLN A 384 -6.56 15.62 15.99
C GLN A 384 -5.82 14.62 16.87
N LEU A 385 -6.02 13.32 16.63
CA LEU A 385 -5.28 12.25 17.30
C LEU A 385 -3.78 12.37 16.99
N LEU A 386 -3.42 12.52 15.71
CA LEU A 386 -2.03 12.69 15.30
C LEU A 386 -1.39 13.93 15.92
N THR A 387 -2.08 15.07 15.93
CA THR A 387 -1.60 16.29 16.58
C THR A 387 -1.28 16.08 18.07
N LEU A 388 -2.07 15.26 18.75
CA LEU A 388 -1.90 14.99 20.18
C LEU A 388 -0.80 13.96 20.49
N VAL A 389 -0.70 12.90 19.69
CA VAL A 389 0.11 11.71 20.00
C VAL A 389 1.31 11.56 19.08
N TYR A 390 1.19 11.99 17.82
CA TYR A 390 2.21 11.86 16.77
C TYR A 390 2.47 13.22 16.08
N PRO A 391 2.82 14.28 16.85
CA PRO A 391 2.94 15.63 16.30
C PRO A 391 3.98 15.77 15.19
N GLU A 392 5.04 14.96 15.20
CA GLU A 392 6.06 14.92 14.14
C GLU A 392 5.49 14.42 12.80
N VAL A 393 4.59 13.44 12.84
CA VAL A 393 3.88 12.94 11.65
C VAL A 393 2.87 13.98 11.15
N GLN A 394 2.11 14.56 12.10
CA GLN A 394 1.09 15.55 11.73
C GLN A 394 1.69 16.81 11.11
N ILE A 395 2.84 17.28 11.60
CA ILE A 395 3.46 18.48 11.04
C ILE A 395 3.94 18.25 9.59
N ASP A 396 4.47 17.07 9.29
CA ASP A 396 4.89 16.71 7.93
C ASP A 396 3.69 16.52 6.99
N MET A 397 2.56 16.04 7.49
CA MET A 397 1.30 16.04 6.73
C MET A 397 0.81 17.46 6.41
N VAL A 398 0.94 18.41 7.35
CA VAL A 398 0.61 19.82 7.10
C VAL A 398 1.57 20.42 6.05
N ARG A 399 2.87 20.19 6.19
CA ARG A 399 3.87 20.59 5.19
C ARG A 399 3.57 20.03 3.82
N SER A 400 3.17 18.75 3.76
CA SER A 400 2.75 18.09 2.51
C SER A 400 1.58 18.81 1.84
N MET A 401 0.54 19.17 2.60
CA MET A 401 -0.63 19.89 2.06
C MET A 401 -0.27 21.31 1.59
N VAL A 402 0.61 22.02 2.30
CA VAL A 402 1.09 23.34 1.88
C VAL A 402 1.91 23.24 0.60
N ALA A 403 2.84 22.31 0.52
CA ALA A 403 3.63 22.05 -0.69
C ALA A 403 2.74 21.68 -1.90
N MET A 404 1.70 20.86 -1.71
CA MET A 404 0.72 20.59 -2.77
C MET A 404 0.09 21.87 -3.31
N SER A 405 -0.26 22.82 -2.42
CA SER A 405 -0.85 24.09 -2.85
C SER A 405 0.14 24.98 -3.61
N GLU A 406 1.42 24.88 -3.35
CA GLU A 406 2.46 25.59 -4.08
C GLU A 406 2.72 24.97 -5.47
N GLU A 407 2.62 23.63 -5.58
CA GLU A 407 2.87 22.87 -6.79
C GLU A 407 1.78 23.07 -7.86
N TRP A 408 0.49 23.08 -7.48
CA TRP A 408 -0.63 23.14 -8.41
C TRP A 408 -1.66 24.24 -8.16
N GLY A 409 -1.49 24.98 -7.05
CA GLY A 409 -2.28 26.16 -6.76
C GLY A 409 -3.40 25.99 -5.73
N TRP A 410 -3.71 24.76 -5.25
CA TRP A 410 -4.81 24.48 -4.36
C TRP A 410 -4.44 23.51 -3.25
N LEU A 411 -5.09 23.63 -2.08
CA LEU A 411 -5.02 22.61 -1.03
C LEU A 411 -5.75 21.34 -1.51
N PRO A 412 -5.28 20.15 -1.09
CA PRO A 412 -5.90 18.91 -1.50
C PRO A 412 -7.27 18.70 -0.83
N ARG A 413 -8.15 17.96 -1.50
CA ARG A 413 -9.42 17.47 -0.96
C ARG A 413 -9.37 15.95 -0.76
N TRP A 414 -9.03 15.21 -1.81
CA TRP A 414 -8.84 13.77 -1.78
C TRP A 414 -7.65 13.37 -2.68
N GLU A 415 -6.45 13.64 -2.20
CA GLU A 415 -5.22 13.43 -2.97
C GLU A 415 -4.78 11.98 -2.93
N LEU A 416 -4.31 11.45 -4.06
CA LEU A 416 -3.81 10.09 -4.27
C LEU A 416 -2.56 10.11 -5.15
N TYR A 417 -1.39 9.86 -4.55
CA TYR A 417 -0.09 9.77 -5.22
C TYR A 417 0.23 10.92 -6.19
N GLY A 418 0.03 12.14 -5.72
CA GLY A 418 0.29 13.38 -6.48
C GLY A 418 -0.83 13.76 -7.45
N ARG A 419 -2.01 13.16 -7.33
CA ARG A 419 -3.18 13.47 -8.13
C ARG A 419 -4.39 13.81 -7.27
N GLU A 420 -5.12 14.85 -7.63
CA GLU A 420 -6.42 15.14 -7.00
C GLU A 420 -7.51 14.28 -7.62
N THR A 421 -8.21 13.52 -6.80
CA THR A 421 -9.29 12.65 -7.29
C THR A 421 -10.64 13.34 -7.36
N TYR A 422 -10.77 14.52 -6.76
CA TYR A 422 -12.03 15.27 -6.62
C TYR A 422 -13.15 14.48 -5.92
N THR A 423 -12.79 13.41 -5.23
CA THR A 423 -13.74 12.60 -4.46
C THR A 423 -14.17 13.36 -3.21
N MET A 424 -15.41 13.15 -2.76
CA MET A 424 -16.04 13.80 -1.61
C MET A 424 -16.20 15.32 -1.78
N GLU A 425 -16.47 16.05 -0.66
CA GLU A 425 -16.97 17.41 -0.69
C GLU A 425 -16.13 18.37 0.17
N GLY A 426 -16.26 19.66 -0.12
CA GLY A 426 -15.71 20.75 0.67
C GLY A 426 -14.23 20.98 0.49
N ASP A 427 -13.64 21.69 1.47
CA ASP A 427 -12.22 22.04 1.56
C ASP A 427 -11.65 21.65 2.94
N PRO A 428 -11.62 20.34 3.26
CA PRO A 428 -11.32 19.82 4.59
C PRO A 428 -9.85 19.99 5.02
N ALA A 429 -8.93 20.35 4.13
CA ALA A 429 -7.55 20.70 4.49
C ALA A 429 -7.50 21.95 5.41
N ILE A 430 -8.43 22.90 5.23
CA ILE A 430 -8.48 24.13 6.04
C ILE A 430 -8.61 23.83 7.54
N PRO A 431 -9.63 23.08 8.01
CA PRO A 431 -9.73 22.77 9.44
C PRO A 431 -8.57 21.95 9.97
N VAL A 432 -7.94 21.08 9.18
CA VAL A 432 -6.75 20.30 9.59
C VAL A 432 -5.57 21.23 9.87
N ILE A 433 -5.25 22.15 8.96
CA ILE A 433 -4.14 23.11 9.11
C ILE A 433 -4.41 24.05 10.29
N VAL A 434 -5.60 24.62 10.37
CA VAL A 434 -5.99 25.56 11.44
C VAL A 434 -5.96 24.90 12.81
N ASP A 435 -6.49 23.68 12.93
CA ASP A 435 -6.50 22.93 14.20
C ASP A 435 -5.07 22.62 14.66
N SER A 436 -4.21 22.14 13.75
CA SER A 436 -2.80 21.89 14.04
C SER A 436 -2.08 23.17 14.51
N TYR A 437 -2.29 24.29 13.82
CA TYR A 437 -1.73 25.59 14.20
C TYR A 437 -2.19 26.05 15.59
N LEU A 438 -3.49 25.98 15.86
CA LEU A 438 -4.07 26.39 17.14
C LEU A 438 -3.60 25.51 18.31
N LYS A 439 -3.30 24.26 18.06
CA LYS A 439 -2.72 23.33 19.04
C LYS A 439 -1.22 23.45 19.20
N GLY A 440 -0.57 24.38 18.48
CA GLY A 440 0.83 24.74 18.66
C GLY A 440 1.81 24.13 17.65
N LEU A 441 1.35 23.35 16.67
CA LEU A 441 2.18 22.89 15.57
C LEU A 441 2.34 24.04 14.55
N ARG A 442 3.50 24.70 14.52
CA ARG A 442 3.73 25.91 13.74
C ARG A 442 4.97 25.85 12.86
N ASP A 443 5.63 24.71 12.79
CA ASP A 443 6.84 24.52 12.00
C ASP A 443 6.50 24.18 10.54
N PHE A 444 5.83 25.13 9.87
CA PHE A 444 5.49 25.13 8.43
C PHE A 444 5.34 26.57 7.95
N ASP A 445 5.30 26.78 6.64
CA ASP A 445 5.09 28.12 6.08
C ASP A 445 3.64 28.58 6.32
N ILE A 446 3.46 29.39 7.39
CA ILE A 446 2.15 29.86 7.83
C ILE A 446 1.55 30.84 6.83
N ASP A 447 2.36 31.70 6.19
CA ASP A 447 1.88 32.67 5.24
C ASP A 447 1.42 31.99 3.94
N ALA A 448 2.19 31.03 3.44
CA ALA A 448 1.80 30.20 2.29
C ALA A 448 0.50 29.41 2.60
N ALA A 449 0.41 28.80 3.78
CA ALA A 449 -0.78 28.08 4.22
C ALA A 449 -2.01 29.01 4.28
N TYR A 450 -1.87 30.22 4.86
CA TYR A 450 -2.96 31.19 4.94
C TYR A 450 -3.45 31.61 3.55
N GLU A 451 -2.55 31.94 2.64
CA GLU A 451 -2.90 32.33 1.26
C GLU A 451 -3.57 31.16 0.49
N ALA A 452 -3.12 29.93 0.70
CA ALA A 452 -3.75 28.75 0.11
C ALA A 452 -5.18 28.54 0.64
N MET A 453 -5.39 28.64 1.95
CA MET A 453 -6.72 28.56 2.58
C MET A 453 -7.64 29.68 2.10
N ARG A 454 -7.14 30.95 2.05
CA ARG A 454 -7.87 32.09 1.54
C ARG A 454 -8.29 31.91 0.08
N ARG A 455 -7.38 31.43 -0.76
CA ARG A 455 -7.64 31.15 -2.18
C ARG A 455 -8.75 30.12 -2.33
N SER A 456 -8.69 29.00 -1.61
CA SER A 456 -9.69 27.94 -1.64
C SER A 456 -11.07 28.45 -1.22
N ALA A 457 -11.14 29.31 -0.18
CA ALA A 457 -12.39 29.76 0.40
C ALA A 457 -13.03 30.98 -0.31
N THR A 458 -12.30 31.70 -1.18
CA THR A 458 -12.78 32.98 -1.74
C THR A 458 -12.66 33.10 -3.25
N THR A 459 -12.02 32.17 -3.94
CA THR A 459 -11.93 32.22 -5.41
C THR A 459 -13.22 31.76 -6.02
N GLU A 460 -13.87 32.66 -6.76
CA GLU A 460 -15.16 32.44 -7.43
C GLU A 460 -15.01 31.77 -8.79
N GLY A 461 -16.10 31.17 -9.26
CA GLY A 461 -16.27 30.63 -10.59
C GLY A 461 -15.62 29.26 -10.81
N LYS A 462 -15.70 28.82 -12.09
CA LYS A 462 -15.17 27.52 -12.55
C LYS A 462 -13.65 27.37 -12.44
N SER A 463 -12.95 28.43 -12.07
CA SER A 463 -11.49 28.38 -11.80
C SER A 463 -11.13 27.82 -10.43
N ASN A 464 -12.12 27.55 -9.57
CA ASN A 464 -11.91 26.87 -8.28
C ASN A 464 -12.30 25.39 -8.41
N PRO A 465 -11.35 24.49 -8.71
CA PRO A 465 -11.66 23.06 -8.93
C PRO A 465 -12.02 22.33 -7.63
N ILE A 466 -11.59 22.86 -6.49
CA ILE A 466 -11.85 22.25 -5.17
C ILE A 466 -13.23 22.62 -4.66
N ARG A 467 -13.67 23.86 -4.93
CA ARG A 467 -14.96 24.41 -4.50
C ARG A 467 -15.76 24.96 -5.68
N PRO A 468 -16.22 24.11 -6.62
CA PRO A 468 -17.05 24.56 -7.73
C PRO A 468 -18.39 25.14 -7.26
N ASP A 469 -18.76 24.89 -6.03
CA ASP A 469 -19.97 25.35 -5.33
C ASP A 469 -19.80 26.67 -4.54
N ILE A 470 -18.63 27.32 -4.63
CA ILE A 470 -18.29 28.45 -3.76
C ILE A 470 -19.11 29.72 -4.04
N ASP A 471 -19.46 29.99 -5.30
CA ASP A 471 -20.17 31.21 -5.69
C ASP A 471 -21.50 31.39 -4.95
N PRO A 472 -22.45 30.42 -5.00
CA PRO A 472 -23.70 30.54 -4.25
C PRO A 472 -23.48 30.57 -2.76
N TYR A 473 -22.41 29.91 -2.25
CA TYR A 473 -22.07 29.95 -0.83
C TYR A 473 -21.63 31.36 -0.38
N ILE A 474 -20.81 32.05 -1.18
CA ILE A 474 -20.39 33.44 -0.90
C ILE A 474 -21.57 34.38 -0.94
N GLU A 475 -22.44 34.25 -1.98
CA GLU A 475 -23.59 35.14 -2.17
C GLU A 475 -24.68 34.95 -1.11
N ARG A 476 -24.95 33.71 -0.68
CA ARG A 476 -26.17 33.34 0.05
C ARG A 476 -25.91 32.77 1.43
N GLY A 477 -24.65 32.35 1.72
CA GLY A 477 -24.29 31.63 2.93
C GLY A 477 -24.73 30.17 2.95
N TYR A 478 -25.21 29.63 1.82
CA TYR A 478 -25.56 28.21 1.64
C TYR A 478 -25.51 27.82 0.16
N ILE A 479 -25.43 26.51 -0.10
CA ILE A 479 -25.47 25.93 -1.44
C ILE A 479 -26.92 25.48 -1.72
N PRO A 480 -27.61 26.02 -2.75
CA PRO A 480 -28.99 25.62 -3.08
C PRO A 480 -29.07 24.17 -3.56
N VAL A 481 -30.14 23.48 -3.21
CA VAL A 481 -30.44 22.15 -3.74
C VAL A 481 -30.58 22.24 -5.28
N GLY A 482 -29.90 21.33 -6.00
CA GLY A 482 -29.91 21.27 -7.46
C GLY A 482 -28.89 22.18 -8.15
N TRP A 483 -28.02 22.90 -7.42
CA TRP A 483 -26.94 23.70 -8.01
C TRP A 483 -26.06 22.85 -8.95
N PHE A 484 -25.64 21.67 -8.48
CA PHE A 484 -24.81 20.76 -9.25
C PHE A 484 -25.52 20.11 -10.45
N ALA A 485 -26.83 19.94 -10.39
CA ALA A 485 -27.60 19.33 -11.50
C ALA A 485 -27.57 20.16 -12.78
N ASN A 486 -27.31 21.46 -12.66
CA ASN A 486 -27.27 22.38 -13.80
C ASN A 486 -25.86 22.62 -14.36
N ASP A 487 -24.82 22.23 -13.67
CA ASP A 487 -23.42 22.54 -14.04
C ASP A 487 -22.61 21.31 -14.50
N LEU A 488 -23.09 20.10 -14.23
CA LEU A 488 -22.45 18.84 -14.71
C LEU A 488 -22.91 18.42 -16.12
N SER A 489 -23.75 19.18 -16.78
CA SER A 489 -24.27 18.94 -18.14
C SER A 489 -23.57 19.77 -19.21
N GLY A 490 -22.41 20.34 -18.93
CA GLY A 490 -21.64 21.16 -19.88
C GLY A 490 -20.39 20.49 -20.38
#